data_99908e19bec0f3388e19c7c8358264b6
#
_entry.id   99908e19bec0f3388e19c7c8358264b6
#
_cell.length_a   1.000
_cell.length_b   1.000
_cell.length_c   1.000
_cell.angle_alpha   90.00
_cell.angle_beta   90.00
_cell.angle_gamma   90.00
#
_symmetry.space_group_name_H-M   'P 1'
#
loop_
_entity.id
_entity.type
_entity.pdbx_description
1 polymer ?
#
loop_
_entity_poly.entity_id
_entity_poly.type
_entity_poly.pdbx_seq_one_letter_code
_entity_poly.pdbx_strand_id
1 'polypeptide(L)'
;MPVELQTDQQLTAEEAERLVREYKQNGSQELRNQLVMHYSYIAKGVVNRMGSTFYKYATAEEMIHQGVISLIDSLERFDPNKDVKFSTYAFTKVRGAIIDYVR
;
A
#
# COMPACT_ATOMS: atom_id res chain seq x y z
N MET A 1 8.91 13.83 22.77
CA MET A 1 8.47 13.75 22.20
C MET A 1 8.36 13.01 21.69
N PRO A 2 8.14 12.78 21.52
CA PRO A 2 8.06 12.22 20.72
C PRO A 2 7.54 12.29 19.90
N VAL A 3 7.58 12.84 19.56
CA VAL A 3 7.20 13.05 18.64
C VAL A 3 7.09 12.34 17.72
N GLU A 4 7.23 12.03 17.45
CA GLU A 4 7.22 11.47 16.55
C GLU A 4 6.47 10.55 16.33
N LEU A 5 6.17 10.35 16.90
CA LEU A 5 5.59 9.59 16.69
C LEU A 5 4.36 9.63 16.47
N GLN A 6 3.97 10.19 16.57
CA GLN A 6 2.84 10.24 16.44
C GLN A 6 2.25 10.57 15.37
N THR A 7 2.39 11.17 15.03
CA THR A 7 1.92 11.72 13.97
C THR A 7 1.66 10.88 12.89
N ASP A 8 2.54 10.50 12.55
CA ASP A 8 2.78 9.87 11.47
C ASP A 8 1.78 8.91 11.10
N GLN A 9 1.51 8.11 11.87
CA GLN A 9 0.75 6.99 11.49
C GLN A 9 -0.73 7.25 11.45
N GLN A 10 -1.10 8.47 11.63
CA GLN A 10 -2.51 8.80 11.78
C GLN A 10 -3.10 9.61 10.64
N LEU A 11 -2.65 9.33 9.43
CA LEU A 11 -3.21 10.02 8.28
C LEU A 11 -4.67 9.60 8.08
N THR A 12 -5.52 10.56 7.77
CA THR A 12 -6.87 10.23 7.34
C THR A 12 -6.83 9.76 5.88
N ALA A 13 -7.90 9.16 5.43
CA ALA A 13 -7.99 8.72 4.05
C ALA A 13 -7.81 9.91 3.09
N GLU A 14 -8.44 11.04 3.40
CA GLU A 14 -8.32 12.22 2.53
C GLU A 14 -6.92 12.79 2.53
N GLU A 15 -6.29 12.83 3.70
CA GLU A 15 -4.91 13.32 3.78
C GLU A 15 -3.98 12.45 2.96
N ALA A 16 -4.16 11.14 3.05
CA ALA A 16 -3.30 10.22 2.32
C ALA A 16 -3.47 10.40 0.82
N GLU A 17 -4.71 10.56 0.34
CA GLU A 17 -4.95 10.78 -1.09
C GLU A 17 -4.31 12.09 -1.55
N ARG A 18 -4.38 13.13 -0.72
CA ARG A 18 -3.74 14.39 -1.06
C ARG A 18 -2.24 14.26 -1.13
N LEU A 19 -1.66 13.51 -0.19
CA LEU A 19 -0.22 13.31 -0.15
C LEU A 19 0.28 12.47 -1.32
N VAL A 20 -0.55 11.56 -1.83
CA VAL A 20 -0.19 10.82 -3.03
C VAL A 20 0.00 11.81 -4.20
N ARG A 21 -0.92 12.74 -4.34
CA ARG A 21 -0.79 13.74 -5.42
C ARG A 21 0.46 14.58 -5.24
N GLU A 22 0.76 14.96 -4.00
CA GLU A 22 1.96 15.73 -3.71
C GLU A 22 3.21 14.91 -4.05
N TYR A 23 3.22 13.65 -3.70
CA TYR A 23 4.34 12.77 -4.03
C TYR A 23 4.55 12.67 -5.53
N LYS A 24 3.47 12.59 -6.29
CA LYS A 24 3.59 12.49 -7.75
C LYS A 24 4.16 13.76 -8.35
N GLN A 25 4.10 14.89 -7.64
CA GLN A 25 4.67 16.13 -8.11
C GLN A 25 6.13 16.29 -7.73
N ASN A 26 6.51 15.88 -6.50
CA ASN A 26 7.85 16.19 -6.02
C ASN A 26 8.78 14.97 -5.86
N GLY A 27 8.24 13.76 -5.85
CA GLY A 27 9.08 12.57 -5.78
C GLY A 27 9.83 12.37 -4.48
N SER A 28 9.35 12.98 -3.38
CA SER A 28 10.03 12.91 -2.10
C SER A 28 10.07 11.49 -1.56
N GLN A 29 11.27 10.99 -1.26
CA GLN A 29 11.41 9.65 -0.72
C GLN A 29 10.81 9.53 0.68
N GLU A 30 10.91 10.59 1.47
CA GLU A 30 10.29 10.60 2.80
C GLU A 30 8.79 10.44 2.68
N LEU A 31 8.18 11.17 1.76
CA LEU A 31 6.75 11.10 1.54
C LEU A 31 6.35 9.72 1.02
N ARG A 32 7.15 9.16 0.12
CA ARG A 32 6.91 7.81 -0.39
C ARG A 32 6.88 6.81 0.77
N ASN A 33 7.86 6.89 1.66
CA ASN A 33 7.95 5.97 2.78
C ASN A 33 6.75 6.11 3.71
N GLN A 34 6.32 7.34 3.95
CA GLN A 34 5.16 7.59 4.79
C GLN A 34 3.90 6.99 4.18
N LEU A 35 3.74 7.15 2.87
CA LEU A 35 2.57 6.62 2.18
C LEU A 35 2.58 5.10 2.14
N VAL A 36 3.74 4.50 1.94
CA VAL A 36 3.85 3.03 1.95
C VAL A 36 3.44 2.50 3.32
N MET A 37 3.91 3.13 4.38
CA MET A 37 3.53 2.71 5.72
C MET A 37 2.04 2.87 5.96
N HIS A 38 1.48 3.99 5.54
CA HIS A 38 0.04 4.21 5.73
C HIS A 38 -0.79 3.17 4.99
N TYR A 39 -0.45 2.91 3.73
CA TYR A 39 -1.27 2.03 2.90
C TYR A 39 -0.94 0.54 3.06
N SER A 40 0.01 0.20 3.93
CA SER A 40 0.37 -1.21 4.13
C SER A 40 -0.81 -2.03 4.64
N TYR A 41 -1.84 -1.39 5.22
CA TYR A 41 -3.03 -2.09 5.67
C TYR A 41 -3.72 -2.84 4.52
N ILE A 42 -3.52 -2.38 3.29
CA ILE A 42 -4.13 -3.04 2.13
C ILE A 42 -3.57 -4.44 1.97
N ALA A 43 -2.23 -4.58 2.03
CA ALA A 43 -1.60 -5.88 1.90
C ALA A 43 -2.01 -6.81 3.04
N LYS A 44 -2.02 -6.29 4.26
CA LYS A 44 -2.39 -7.08 5.42
C LYS A 44 -3.85 -7.54 5.34
N GLY A 45 -4.72 -6.64 4.88
CA GLY A 45 -6.14 -6.97 4.73
C GLY A 45 -6.39 -8.04 3.69
N VAL A 46 -5.69 -7.95 2.55
CA VAL A 46 -5.83 -8.95 1.51
C VAL A 46 -5.41 -10.32 2.03
N VAL A 47 -4.26 -10.40 2.68
CA VAL A 47 -3.74 -11.67 3.19
C VAL A 47 -4.70 -12.26 4.23
N ASN A 48 -5.23 -11.41 5.12
CA ASN A 48 -6.15 -11.89 6.14
C ASN A 48 -7.42 -12.48 5.55
N ARG A 49 -7.84 -12.00 4.40
CA ARG A 49 -9.06 -12.49 3.75
C ARG A 49 -8.86 -13.72 2.90
N MET A 50 -7.61 -14.07 2.60
CA MET A 50 -7.34 -15.19 1.71
C MET A 50 -7.57 -16.54 2.36
N GLY A 51 -7.49 -16.61 3.67
CA GLY A 51 -7.72 -17.87 4.37
C GLY A 51 -6.48 -18.75 4.36
N SER A 52 -6.54 -19.80 5.17
CA SER A 52 -5.38 -20.65 5.43
C SER A 52 -4.98 -21.54 4.26
N THR A 53 -5.85 -21.70 3.27
CA THR A 53 -5.55 -22.56 2.14
C THR A 53 -4.27 -22.14 1.44
N PHE A 54 -4.02 -20.85 1.36
CA PHE A 54 -2.85 -20.35 0.66
C PHE A 54 -1.57 -20.44 1.47
N TYR A 55 -1.67 -20.71 2.77
CA TYR A 55 -0.49 -20.76 3.63
C TYR A 55 0.42 -21.95 3.33
N LYS A 56 -0.07 -22.94 2.61
CA LYS A 56 0.79 -24.05 2.21
C LYS A 56 1.71 -23.66 1.05
N TYR A 57 1.47 -22.51 0.41
CA TYR A 57 2.28 -22.05 -0.70
C TYR A 57 3.21 -20.90 -0.31
N ALA A 58 2.85 -20.17 0.74
CA ALA A 58 3.63 -19.03 1.20
C ALA A 58 3.17 -18.66 2.59
N THR A 59 4.07 -18.09 3.38
CA THR A 59 3.69 -17.61 4.70
C THR A 59 2.93 -16.29 4.54
N ALA A 60 2.18 -15.92 5.57
CA ALA A 60 1.49 -14.62 5.58
C ALA A 60 2.50 -13.49 5.41
N GLU A 61 3.65 -13.60 6.07
CA GLU A 61 4.67 -12.57 6.00
C GLU A 61 5.21 -12.42 4.57
N GLU A 62 5.44 -13.53 3.88
CA GLU A 62 5.91 -13.48 2.50
C GLU A 62 4.87 -12.82 1.59
N MET A 63 3.61 -13.15 1.80
CA MET A 63 2.54 -12.59 0.98
C MET A 63 2.38 -11.09 1.23
N ILE A 64 2.46 -10.66 2.50
CA ILE A 64 2.39 -9.25 2.83
C ILE A 64 3.56 -8.50 2.19
N HIS A 65 4.74 -9.10 2.23
CA HIS A 65 5.92 -8.49 1.62
C HIS A 65 5.72 -8.26 0.13
N GLN A 66 5.16 -9.25 -0.57
CA GLN A 66 4.87 -9.11 -1.99
C GLN A 66 3.83 -8.00 -2.22
N GLY A 67 2.88 -7.88 -1.32
CA GLY A 67 1.89 -6.83 -1.41
C GLY A 67 2.49 -5.44 -1.24
N VAL A 68 3.46 -5.31 -0.32
CA VAL A 68 4.12 -4.03 -0.10
C VAL A 68 4.96 -3.64 -1.32
N ILE A 69 5.64 -4.61 -1.92
CA ILE A 69 6.40 -4.35 -3.15
C ILE A 69 5.45 -3.82 -4.24
N SER A 70 4.29 -4.45 -4.38
CA SER A 70 3.30 -4.01 -5.35
C SER A 70 2.76 -2.62 -5.02
N LEU A 71 2.64 -2.31 -3.73
CA LEU A 71 2.17 -1.00 -3.29
C LEU A 71 3.15 0.09 -3.73
N ILE A 72 4.44 -0.16 -3.57
CA ILE A 72 5.46 0.78 -4.01
C ILE A 72 5.37 0.99 -5.51
N ASP A 73 5.23 -0.08 -6.27
CA ASP A 73 5.09 0.00 -7.71
C ASP A 73 3.82 0.78 -8.08
N SER A 74 2.76 0.58 -7.31
CA SER A 74 1.49 1.29 -7.55
C SER A 74 1.65 2.79 -7.40
N LEU A 75 2.44 3.23 -6.41
CA LEU A 75 2.70 4.67 -6.25
C LEU A 75 3.41 5.25 -7.46
N GLU A 76 4.33 4.48 -8.05
CA GLU A 76 5.08 4.95 -9.20
C GLU A 76 4.22 5.02 -10.47
N ARG A 77 3.27 4.11 -10.60
CA ARG A 77 2.47 4.00 -11.83
C ARG A 77 1.15 4.74 -11.77
N PHE A 78 0.75 5.17 -10.59
CA PHE A 78 -0.54 5.82 -10.43
C PHE A 78 -0.60 7.15 -11.19
N ASP A 79 -1.69 7.38 -11.89
CA ASP A 79 -1.93 8.64 -12.59
C ASP A 79 -2.97 9.43 -11.79
N PRO A 80 -2.53 10.49 -11.08
CA PRO A 80 -3.45 11.25 -10.25
C PRO A 80 -4.48 12.06 -11.04
N ASN A 81 -4.33 12.13 -12.35
CA ASN A 81 -5.28 12.84 -13.19
C ASN A 81 -6.48 11.99 -13.58
N LYS A 82 -6.44 10.70 -13.27
CA LYS A 82 -7.58 9.83 -13.51
C LYS A 82 -8.57 9.97 -12.38
N ASP A 83 -9.83 9.72 -12.68
CA ASP A 83 -10.89 9.89 -11.70
C ASP A 83 -11.06 8.63 -10.87
N VAL A 84 -10.03 8.29 -10.12
CA VAL A 84 -10.03 7.13 -9.25
C VAL A 84 -9.10 7.40 -8.08
N LYS A 85 -9.50 6.95 -6.90
CA LYS A 85 -8.66 7.12 -5.71
C LYS A 85 -7.47 6.19 -5.76
N PHE A 86 -6.35 6.65 -5.19
CA PHE A 86 -5.18 5.79 -5.12
C PHE A 86 -5.47 4.51 -4.35
N SER A 87 -6.23 4.59 -3.25
CA SER A 87 -6.52 3.40 -2.45
C SER A 87 -7.24 2.32 -3.27
N THR A 88 -8.15 2.73 -4.15
CA THR A 88 -8.87 1.80 -5.01
C THR A 88 -7.93 1.15 -6.02
N TYR A 89 -7.11 1.97 -6.65
CA TYR A 89 -6.13 1.50 -7.62
C TYR A 89 -5.15 0.52 -6.96
N ALA A 90 -4.63 0.91 -5.79
CA ALA A 90 -3.63 0.11 -5.09
C ALA A 90 -4.22 -1.23 -4.63
N PHE A 91 -5.46 -1.24 -4.15
CA PHE A 91 -6.08 -2.47 -3.69
C PHE A 91 -6.10 -3.51 -4.82
N THR A 92 -6.51 -3.11 -6.01
CA THR A 92 -6.58 -4.03 -7.14
C THR A 92 -5.19 -4.56 -7.49
N LYS A 93 -4.19 -3.69 -7.52
CA LYS A 93 -2.84 -4.09 -7.87
C LYS A 93 -2.22 -5.00 -6.83
N VAL A 94 -2.37 -4.65 -5.55
CA VAL A 94 -1.81 -5.43 -4.45
C VAL A 94 -2.45 -6.81 -4.40
N ARG A 95 -3.77 -6.87 -4.51
CA ARG A 95 -4.48 -8.14 -4.49
C ARG A 95 -4.01 -9.05 -5.62
N GLY A 96 -3.90 -8.49 -6.81
CA GLY A 96 -3.43 -9.26 -7.96
C GLY A 96 -2.03 -9.80 -7.76
N ALA A 97 -1.14 -8.97 -7.21
CA ALA A 97 0.26 -9.38 -7.00
C ALA A 97 0.35 -10.50 -5.98
N ILE A 98 -0.43 -10.43 -4.90
CA ILE A 98 -0.38 -11.46 -3.86
C ILE A 98 -0.94 -12.77 -4.42
N ILE A 99 -2.04 -12.72 -5.14
CA ILE A 99 -2.64 -13.91 -5.73
C ILE A 99 -1.68 -14.55 -6.72
N ASP A 100 -1.03 -13.74 -7.55
CA ASP A 100 -0.08 -14.27 -8.53
C ASP A 100 1.11 -14.93 -7.85
N TYR A 101 1.51 -14.40 -6.72
CA TYR A 101 2.66 -14.94 -5.99
C TYR A 101 2.41 -16.37 -5.50
N VAL A 102 1.18 -16.66 -5.07
CA VAL A 102 0.84 -17.97 -4.51
C VAL A 102 0.23 -18.93 -5.52
N ARG A 103 0.10 -18.51 -6.74
CA ARG A 103 -0.53 -19.32 -7.76
C ARG A 103 0.37 -20.40 -8.35
#